data_21243622acabffe41a2384931dd3c5d0
#
_entry.id   21243622acabffe41a2384931dd3c5d0
#
_cell.length_a   1.000
_cell.length_b   1.000
_cell.length_c   1.000
_cell.angle_alpha   90.00
_cell.angle_beta   90.00
_cell.angle_gamma   90.00
#
_symmetry.space_group_name_H-M   'P 1'
#
loop_
_entity.id
_entity.type
_entity.pdbx_description
1 polymer ?
#
loop_
_entity_poly.entity_id
_entity_poly.type
_entity_poly.pdbx_seq_one_letter_code
_entity_poly.pdbx_strand_id
1 'polypeptide(L)'
;MPEQRFRAVFFDVGETLLAPHPSFNELFSEIMGGLGYEVTPDDAEEALATVAPSVSEVIGQTRTTWSTSRDESRRFWRSLYGAMLAHWGIDDSSGAIFDVLYRRFTSYESYRLFPDVIPTLTACRAAGLTLGIVSNFEAWLEGMLIEMEVAPFFAFMVISGKEGVEKPDPAIFRLALERSGVAPEEAVFVGDHPRLDIEAASQLGMTGVLIDRPGRYHDFEGLRVRALTDLLPIVGAAVTK
;
A
#
# COMPACT_ATOMS: atom_id res chain seq x y z
N MET A 1 6.71 -25.37 -24.92
CA MET A 1 6.02 -24.15 -24.46
C MET A 1 7.08 -23.08 -24.27
N PRO A 2 6.87 -21.81 -24.62
CA PRO A 2 7.85 -20.79 -24.30
C PRO A 2 8.08 -20.84 -22.79
N GLU A 3 9.33 -20.76 -22.39
CA GLU A 3 9.75 -20.75 -20.99
C GLU A 3 9.10 -19.53 -20.30
N GLN A 4 8.40 -19.75 -19.20
CA GLN A 4 7.71 -18.68 -18.48
C GLN A 4 8.78 -17.74 -17.92
N ARG A 5 8.78 -16.50 -18.39
CA ARG A 5 9.78 -15.48 -18.04
C ARG A 5 9.78 -15.16 -16.54
N PHE A 6 8.58 -15.06 -15.94
CA PHE A 6 8.42 -14.72 -14.54
C PHE A 6 8.03 -15.94 -13.71
N ARG A 7 8.56 -16.04 -12.51
CA ARG A 7 8.31 -17.10 -11.54
C ARG A 7 7.64 -16.61 -10.27
N ALA A 8 7.72 -15.29 -10.01
CA ALA A 8 7.11 -14.69 -8.84
C ALA A 8 6.49 -13.32 -9.14
N VAL A 9 5.45 -12.98 -8.38
CA VAL A 9 4.85 -11.65 -8.34
C VAL A 9 4.77 -11.19 -6.88
N PHE A 10 5.35 -10.04 -6.60
CA PHE A 10 5.28 -9.40 -5.30
C PHE A 10 4.36 -8.20 -5.38
N PHE A 11 3.51 -8.05 -4.38
CA PHE A 11 2.51 -6.99 -4.32
C PHE A 11 2.76 -6.06 -3.14
N ASP A 12 2.65 -4.76 -3.38
CA ASP A 12 2.26 -3.86 -2.32
C ASP A 12 0.81 -4.12 -1.90
N VAL A 13 0.34 -3.49 -0.81
CA VAL A 13 -1.00 -3.74 -0.26
C VAL A 13 -1.90 -2.51 -0.33
N GLY A 14 -1.50 -1.38 0.28
CA GLY A 14 -2.31 -0.17 0.27
C GLY A 14 -2.51 0.37 -1.15
N GLU A 15 -3.71 0.81 -1.52
CA GLU A 15 -4.06 1.29 -2.87
C GLU A 15 -3.72 0.31 -4.02
N THR A 16 -3.09 -0.81 -3.70
CA THR A 16 -2.76 -1.90 -4.63
C THR A 16 -3.75 -3.05 -4.54
N LEU A 17 -3.85 -3.70 -3.38
CA LEU A 17 -4.77 -4.82 -3.12
C LEU A 17 -6.03 -4.38 -2.37
N LEU A 18 -5.90 -3.40 -1.48
CA LEU A 18 -6.99 -2.89 -0.65
C LEU A 18 -6.86 -1.38 -0.45
N ALA A 19 -7.98 -0.77 -0.06
CA ALA A 19 -8.04 0.64 0.33
C ALA A 19 -9.00 0.83 1.51
N PRO A 20 -8.94 1.99 2.20
CA PRO A 20 -9.98 2.40 3.12
C PRO A 20 -11.36 2.39 2.44
N HIS A 21 -12.39 1.98 3.17
CA HIS A 21 -13.75 1.87 2.65
C HIS A 21 -14.74 2.71 3.49
N PRO A 22 -15.56 3.53 2.86
CA PRO A 22 -15.78 3.71 1.39
C PRO A 22 -14.57 4.34 0.66
N SER A 23 -13.89 5.32 1.26
CA SER A 23 -12.60 5.87 0.86
C SER A 23 -11.92 6.50 2.08
N PHE A 24 -10.65 6.92 1.96
CA PHE A 24 -9.98 7.66 3.03
C PHE A 24 -10.76 8.94 3.39
N ASN A 25 -11.15 9.73 2.39
CA ASN A 25 -11.79 11.03 2.59
C ASN A 25 -13.19 10.88 3.19
N GLU A 26 -13.99 9.93 2.69
CA GLU A 26 -15.33 9.64 3.22
C GLU A 26 -15.26 9.11 4.65
N LEU A 27 -14.34 8.19 4.94
CA LEU A 27 -14.16 7.64 6.28
C LEU A 27 -13.69 8.73 7.26
N PHE A 28 -12.75 9.60 6.83
CA PHE A 28 -12.28 10.72 7.64
C PHE A 28 -13.44 11.69 7.96
N SER A 29 -14.23 12.07 6.94
CA SER A 29 -15.42 12.90 7.07
C SER A 29 -16.45 12.29 8.05
N GLU A 30 -16.75 10.99 7.90
CA GLU A 30 -17.66 10.27 8.81
C GLU A 30 -17.20 10.35 10.27
N ILE A 31 -15.90 10.11 10.52
CA ILE A 31 -15.33 10.18 11.86
C ILE A 31 -15.43 11.59 12.43
N MET A 32 -15.06 12.60 11.65
CA MET A 32 -15.12 14.00 12.07
C MET A 32 -16.55 14.45 12.37
N GLY A 33 -17.52 14.05 11.52
CA GLY A 33 -18.95 14.27 11.76
C GLY A 33 -19.44 13.64 13.06
N GLY A 34 -19.00 12.41 13.37
CA GLY A 34 -19.29 11.73 14.64
C GLY A 34 -18.70 12.44 15.88
N LEU A 35 -17.66 13.24 15.68
CA LEU A 35 -17.04 14.09 16.72
C LEU A 35 -17.64 15.51 16.78
N GLY A 36 -18.60 15.84 15.90
CA GLY A 36 -19.29 17.13 15.87
C GLY A 36 -18.60 18.18 15.00
N TYR A 37 -17.69 17.81 14.12
CA TYR A 37 -17.03 18.69 13.16
C TYR A 37 -17.62 18.54 11.77
N GLU A 38 -17.92 19.66 11.11
CA GLU A 38 -18.40 19.67 9.74
C GLU A 38 -17.19 19.67 8.79
N VAL A 39 -16.76 18.47 8.37
CA VAL A 39 -15.70 18.25 7.39
C VAL A 39 -16.27 17.35 6.30
N THR A 40 -16.38 17.84 5.08
CA THR A 40 -16.84 17.04 3.94
C THR A 40 -15.72 16.15 3.39
N PRO A 41 -16.03 15.13 2.57
CA PRO A 41 -14.99 14.35 1.88
C PRO A 41 -14.09 15.21 0.97
N ASP A 42 -14.65 16.23 0.32
CA ASP A 42 -13.89 17.16 -0.53
C ASP A 42 -12.93 18.03 0.33
N ASP A 43 -13.39 18.50 1.50
CA ASP A 43 -12.51 19.21 2.45
C ASP A 43 -11.34 18.31 2.92
N ALA A 44 -11.62 17.04 3.20
CA ALA A 44 -10.60 16.08 3.60
C ALA A 44 -9.58 15.83 2.48
N GLU A 45 -10.03 15.77 1.21
CA GLU A 45 -9.15 15.64 0.05
C GLU A 45 -8.27 16.87 -0.13
N GLU A 46 -8.84 18.08 -0.06
CA GLU A 46 -8.09 19.33 -0.16
C GLU A 46 -7.04 19.47 0.93
N ALA A 47 -7.42 19.19 2.19
CA ALA A 47 -6.47 19.24 3.30
C ALA A 47 -5.35 18.23 3.13
N LEU A 48 -5.66 16.97 2.77
CA LEU A 48 -4.66 15.93 2.53
C LEU A 48 -3.70 16.35 1.40
N ALA A 49 -4.22 16.83 0.27
CA ALA A 49 -3.41 17.30 -0.84
C ALA A 49 -2.48 18.47 -0.46
N THR A 50 -2.94 19.33 0.44
CA THR A 50 -2.17 20.47 0.93
C THR A 50 -1.04 20.06 1.88
N VAL A 51 -1.30 19.13 2.81
CA VAL A 51 -0.35 18.80 3.88
C VAL A 51 0.58 17.63 3.54
N ALA A 52 0.14 16.67 2.73
CA ALA A 52 0.92 15.47 2.43
C ALA A 52 2.31 15.74 1.83
N PRO A 53 2.51 16.72 0.91
CA PRO A 53 3.84 17.04 0.39
C PRO A 53 4.81 17.47 1.48
N SER A 54 4.37 18.32 2.42
CA SER A 54 5.21 18.81 3.53
C SER A 54 5.55 17.69 4.52
N VAL A 55 4.59 16.81 4.82
CA VAL A 55 4.84 15.65 5.69
C VAL A 55 5.81 14.69 5.03
N SER A 56 5.64 14.41 3.73
CA SER A 56 6.55 13.55 2.96
C SER A 56 7.97 14.13 2.85
N GLU A 57 8.08 15.45 2.71
CA GLU A 57 9.38 16.13 2.66
C GLU A 57 10.12 16.03 4.00
N VAL A 58 9.44 16.25 5.11
CA VAL A 58 10.03 16.11 6.46
C VAL A 58 10.53 14.68 6.68
N ILE A 59 9.76 13.67 6.29
CA ILE A 59 10.15 12.25 6.37
C ILE A 59 11.39 12.00 5.51
N GLY A 60 11.40 12.47 4.26
CA GLY A 60 12.50 12.28 3.34
C GLY A 60 13.81 12.96 3.80
N GLN A 61 13.72 14.15 4.40
CA GLN A 61 14.87 14.90 4.89
C GLN A 61 15.45 14.33 6.18
N THR A 62 14.61 13.84 7.08
CA THR A 62 15.02 13.32 8.39
C THR A 62 15.50 11.86 8.35
N ARG A 63 15.37 11.17 7.20
CA ARG A 63 15.55 9.71 7.10
C ARG A 63 14.72 8.94 8.14
N THR A 64 13.62 9.51 8.58
CA THR A 64 12.76 8.91 9.59
C THR A 64 11.87 7.88 8.91
N THR A 65 11.93 6.65 9.38
CA THR A 65 10.99 5.60 8.98
C THR A 65 9.60 5.93 9.53
N TRP A 66 8.55 5.49 8.83
CA TRP A 66 7.17 5.79 9.22
C TRP A 66 6.30 4.54 9.44
N SER A 67 6.80 3.37 9.07
CA SER A 67 6.02 2.13 9.18
C SER A 67 6.81 0.98 9.82
N THR A 68 8.06 1.20 10.26
CA THR A 68 8.94 0.15 10.78
C THR A 68 8.65 -0.26 12.23
N SER A 69 7.83 0.52 12.93
CA SER A 69 7.28 0.18 14.24
C SER A 69 5.94 0.88 14.47
N ARG A 70 5.17 0.37 15.45
CA ARG A 70 3.89 0.99 15.83
C ARG A 70 4.07 2.42 16.32
N ASP A 71 5.15 2.71 17.06
CA ASP A 71 5.39 4.04 17.60
C ASP A 71 5.75 5.05 16.50
N GLU A 72 6.52 4.63 15.51
CA GLU A 72 6.82 5.46 14.33
C GLU A 72 5.59 5.71 13.49
N SER A 73 4.79 4.69 13.25
CA SER A 73 3.52 4.82 12.55
C SER A 73 2.57 5.78 13.27
N ARG A 74 2.40 5.63 14.59
CA ARG A 74 1.60 6.58 15.37
C ARG A 74 2.11 8.01 15.28
N ARG A 75 3.42 8.23 15.33
CA ARG A 75 4.01 9.58 15.18
C ARG A 75 3.72 10.16 13.80
N PHE A 76 3.89 9.36 12.74
CA PHE A 76 3.59 9.77 11.38
C PHE A 76 2.14 10.18 11.21
N TRP A 77 1.21 9.30 11.57
CA TRP A 77 -0.23 9.57 11.44
C TRP A 77 -0.70 10.72 12.33
N ARG A 78 -0.11 10.87 13.52
CA ARG A 78 -0.36 12.01 14.38
C ARG A 78 0.08 13.33 13.73
N SER A 79 1.22 13.33 13.07
CA SER A 79 1.71 14.50 12.32
C SER A 79 0.80 14.85 11.16
N LEU A 80 0.42 13.83 10.35
CA LEU A 80 -0.45 14.02 9.21
C LEU A 80 -1.85 14.49 9.60
N TYR A 81 -2.52 13.79 10.50
CA TYR A 81 -3.86 14.17 10.95
C TYR A 81 -3.85 15.51 11.70
N GLY A 82 -2.81 15.76 12.52
CA GLY A 82 -2.64 17.04 13.19
C GLY A 82 -2.50 18.21 12.20
N ALA A 83 -1.77 18.02 11.10
CA ALA A 83 -1.66 19.03 10.05
C ALA A 83 -3.00 19.24 9.32
N MET A 84 -3.75 18.17 9.03
CA MET A 84 -5.10 18.27 8.46
C MET A 84 -6.06 19.01 9.39
N LEU A 85 -6.06 18.69 10.69
CA LEU A 85 -6.90 19.38 11.68
C LEU A 85 -6.53 20.86 11.80
N ALA A 86 -5.24 21.18 11.79
CA ALA A 86 -4.76 22.56 11.83
C ALA A 86 -5.19 23.38 10.59
N HIS A 87 -5.36 22.73 9.43
CA HIS A 87 -5.87 23.37 8.21
C HIS A 87 -7.25 24.01 8.44
N TRP A 88 -8.08 23.39 9.28
CA TRP A 88 -9.42 23.94 9.67
C TRP A 88 -9.40 24.68 11.01
N GLY A 89 -8.22 24.91 11.63
CA GLY A 89 -8.12 25.54 12.93
C GLY A 89 -8.66 24.70 14.10
N ILE A 90 -8.76 23.38 13.91
CA ILE A 90 -9.22 22.43 14.94
C ILE A 90 -8.03 22.08 15.84
N ASP A 91 -8.16 22.40 17.14
CA ASP A 91 -7.15 22.04 18.15
C ASP A 91 -7.35 20.60 18.64
N ASP A 92 -6.31 19.80 18.53
CA ASP A 92 -6.22 18.46 19.12
C ASP A 92 -4.99 18.32 20.04
N SER A 93 -4.71 19.34 20.83
CA SER A 93 -3.60 19.34 21.80
C SER A 93 -3.70 18.17 22.80
N SER A 94 -4.91 17.72 23.12
CA SER A 94 -5.17 16.53 23.93
C SER A 94 -4.85 15.21 23.24
N GLY A 95 -4.89 15.16 21.90
CA GLY A 95 -4.78 13.96 21.08
C GLY A 95 -6.03 13.10 21.04
N ALA A 96 -7.16 13.60 21.52
CA ALA A 96 -8.40 12.82 21.60
C ALA A 96 -8.99 12.53 20.20
N ILE A 97 -8.93 13.50 19.27
CA ILE A 97 -9.39 13.33 17.90
C ILE A 97 -8.45 12.34 17.18
N PHE A 98 -7.14 12.52 17.33
CA PHE A 98 -6.15 11.60 16.78
C PHE A 98 -6.41 10.15 17.21
N ASP A 99 -6.67 9.92 18.50
CA ASP A 99 -6.89 8.55 19.01
C ASP A 99 -8.14 7.90 18.42
N VAL A 100 -9.19 8.67 18.10
CA VAL A 100 -10.39 8.18 17.41
C VAL A 100 -10.06 7.85 15.95
N LEU A 101 -9.44 8.80 15.23
CA LEU A 101 -9.02 8.61 13.84
C LEU A 101 -8.09 7.39 13.71
N TYR A 102 -7.02 7.34 14.50
CA TYR A 102 -6.05 6.27 14.44
C TYR A 102 -6.67 4.90 14.71
N ARG A 103 -7.53 4.78 15.74
CA ARG A 103 -8.24 3.54 16.06
C ARG A 103 -9.12 3.08 14.89
N ARG A 104 -9.83 4.01 14.26
CA ARG A 104 -10.72 3.70 13.14
C ARG A 104 -9.94 3.27 11.91
N PHE A 105 -8.87 3.99 11.56
CA PHE A 105 -7.98 3.65 10.45
C PHE A 105 -7.06 2.44 10.71
N THR A 106 -6.98 1.93 11.92
CA THR A 106 -6.30 0.67 12.26
C THR A 106 -7.27 -0.48 12.53
N SER A 107 -8.56 -0.33 12.18
CA SER A 107 -9.57 -1.39 12.25
C SER A 107 -9.71 -2.09 10.90
N TYR A 108 -9.79 -3.42 10.91
CA TYR A 108 -10.01 -4.24 9.70
C TYR A 108 -11.30 -3.88 8.96
N GLU A 109 -12.34 -3.48 9.70
CA GLU A 109 -13.63 -3.06 9.16
C GLU A 109 -13.54 -1.84 8.24
N SER A 110 -12.47 -1.06 8.39
CA SER A 110 -12.23 0.16 7.60
C SER A 110 -11.59 -0.08 6.24
N TYR A 111 -11.39 -1.33 5.85
CA TYR A 111 -10.72 -1.68 4.60
C TYR A 111 -11.52 -2.67 3.78
N ARG A 112 -11.37 -2.59 2.46
CA ARG A 112 -11.92 -3.57 1.51
C ARG A 112 -10.91 -3.87 0.43
N LEU A 113 -10.90 -5.13 -0.02
CA LEU A 113 -10.16 -5.54 -1.21
C LEU A 113 -10.79 -4.92 -2.47
N PHE A 114 -9.93 -4.54 -3.42
CA PHE A 114 -10.43 -4.22 -4.75
C PHE A 114 -11.03 -5.47 -5.42
N PRO A 115 -12.09 -5.31 -6.25
CA PRO A 115 -12.82 -6.46 -6.82
C PRO A 115 -11.97 -7.36 -7.72
N ASP A 116 -10.89 -6.83 -8.28
CA ASP A 116 -9.98 -7.51 -9.20
C ASP A 116 -8.86 -8.33 -8.49
N VAL A 117 -8.78 -8.25 -7.17
CA VAL A 117 -7.71 -8.91 -6.38
C VAL A 117 -7.84 -10.42 -6.45
N ILE A 118 -8.96 -10.98 -5.96
CA ILE A 118 -9.15 -12.44 -5.89
C ILE A 118 -9.04 -13.10 -7.27
N PRO A 119 -9.68 -12.57 -8.33
CA PRO A 119 -9.50 -13.11 -9.68
C PRO A 119 -8.05 -13.14 -10.14
N THR A 120 -7.29 -12.04 -9.88
CA THR A 120 -5.89 -11.93 -10.29
C THR A 120 -5.00 -12.90 -9.52
N LEU A 121 -5.11 -12.94 -8.18
CA LEU A 121 -4.31 -13.84 -7.34
C LEU A 121 -4.57 -15.32 -7.72
N THR A 122 -5.85 -15.66 -7.97
CA THR A 122 -6.24 -17.00 -8.39
C THR A 122 -5.59 -17.37 -9.73
N ALA A 123 -5.66 -16.47 -10.72
CA ALA A 123 -5.06 -16.70 -12.04
C ALA A 123 -3.53 -16.82 -11.97
N CYS A 124 -2.86 -15.97 -11.19
CA CYS A 124 -1.41 -16.04 -11.00
C CYS A 124 -0.98 -17.36 -10.36
N ARG A 125 -1.70 -17.83 -9.32
CA ARG A 125 -1.42 -19.15 -8.71
C ARG A 125 -1.67 -20.31 -9.67
N ALA A 126 -2.74 -20.25 -10.45
CA ALA A 126 -3.04 -21.26 -11.47
C ALA A 126 -1.95 -21.34 -12.56
N ALA A 127 -1.28 -20.22 -12.84
CA ALA A 127 -0.12 -20.15 -13.73
C ALA A 127 1.20 -20.62 -13.05
N GLY A 128 1.17 -21.06 -11.79
CA GLY A 128 2.34 -21.56 -11.07
C GLY A 128 3.27 -20.48 -10.53
N LEU A 129 2.80 -19.21 -10.46
CA LEU A 129 3.58 -18.11 -9.92
C LEU A 129 3.61 -18.15 -8.38
N THR A 130 4.77 -17.90 -7.80
CA THR A 130 4.91 -17.62 -6.36
C THR A 130 4.44 -16.20 -6.07
N LEU A 131 3.51 -16.03 -5.12
CA LEU A 131 3.01 -14.72 -4.74
C LEU A 131 3.57 -14.32 -3.37
N GLY A 132 3.97 -13.07 -3.24
CA GLY A 132 4.47 -12.49 -1.99
C GLY A 132 3.93 -11.07 -1.76
N ILE A 133 3.98 -10.63 -0.52
CA ILE A 133 3.67 -9.24 -0.12
C ILE A 133 4.96 -8.55 0.30
N VAL A 134 5.10 -7.27 -0.12
CA VAL A 134 6.12 -6.34 0.38
C VAL A 134 5.45 -4.99 0.59
N SER A 135 5.18 -4.65 1.84
CA SER A 135 4.38 -3.46 2.15
C SER A 135 4.93 -2.65 3.31
N ASN A 136 4.87 -1.31 3.14
CA ASN A 136 5.10 -0.36 4.22
C ASN A 136 3.83 -0.25 5.05
N PHE A 137 3.73 -1.10 6.05
CA PHE A 137 2.52 -1.20 6.87
C PHE A 137 2.86 -1.67 8.30
N GLU A 138 2.02 -1.36 9.25
CA GLU A 138 2.17 -1.89 10.61
C GLU A 138 1.97 -3.41 10.66
N ALA A 139 2.51 -4.05 11.69
CA ALA A 139 2.47 -5.51 11.86
C ALA A 139 1.05 -6.13 11.87
N TRP A 140 0.02 -5.33 12.18
CA TRP A 140 -1.37 -5.80 12.20
C TRP A 140 -1.94 -6.11 10.80
N LEU A 141 -1.26 -5.68 9.73
CA LEU A 141 -1.64 -6.02 8.34
C LEU A 141 -1.83 -7.53 8.15
N GLU A 142 -0.93 -8.35 8.71
CA GLU A 142 -1.02 -9.81 8.56
C GLU A 142 -2.35 -10.35 9.09
N GLY A 143 -2.78 -9.88 10.27
CA GLY A 143 -4.08 -10.26 10.85
C GLY A 143 -5.26 -9.82 9.97
N MET A 144 -5.17 -8.63 9.37
CA MET A 144 -6.20 -8.15 8.44
C MET A 144 -6.29 -9.02 7.18
N LEU A 145 -5.17 -9.40 6.58
CA LEU A 145 -5.16 -10.25 5.40
C LEU A 145 -5.65 -11.69 5.70
N ILE A 146 -5.45 -12.17 6.92
CA ILE A 146 -6.02 -13.45 7.39
C ILE A 146 -7.54 -13.33 7.50
N GLU A 147 -8.04 -12.28 8.15
CA GLU A 147 -9.48 -12.02 8.31
C GLU A 147 -10.20 -11.82 6.96
N MET A 148 -9.51 -11.23 5.99
CA MET A 148 -10.00 -11.07 4.62
C MET A 148 -9.85 -12.35 3.76
N GLU A 149 -9.36 -13.46 4.34
CA GLU A 149 -9.17 -14.76 3.69
C GLU A 149 -8.23 -14.71 2.45
N VAL A 150 -7.35 -13.70 2.35
CA VAL A 150 -6.39 -13.58 1.25
C VAL A 150 -4.98 -14.02 1.61
N ALA A 151 -4.65 -14.10 2.89
CA ALA A 151 -3.34 -14.57 3.34
C ALA A 151 -2.90 -15.90 2.70
N PRO A 152 -3.79 -16.92 2.49
CA PRO A 152 -3.41 -18.18 1.88
C PRO A 152 -2.95 -18.10 0.41
N PHE A 153 -3.15 -16.98 -0.27
CA PHE A 153 -2.62 -16.79 -1.62
C PHE A 153 -1.12 -16.57 -1.63
N PHE A 154 -0.55 -16.04 -0.56
CA PHE A 154 0.83 -15.60 -0.48
C PHE A 154 1.72 -16.64 0.19
N ALA A 155 2.86 -16.93 -0.44
CA ALA A 155 3.88 -17.82 0.12
C ALA A 155 4.63 -17.16 1.29
N PHE A 156 4.72 -15.84 1.28
CA PHE A 156 5.35 -15.04 2.33
C PHE A 156 4.82 -13.61 2.34
N MET A 157 5.04 -12.92 3.48
CA MET A 157 4.75 -11.50 3.65
C MET A 157 5.97 -10.81 4.27
N VAL A 158 6.43 -9.73 3.64
CA VAL A 158 7.46 -8.83 4.13
C VAL A 158 6.76 -7.52 4.48
N ILE A 159 6.53 -7.29 5.77
CA ILE A 159 5.78 -6.15 6.29
C ILE A 159 6.75 -5.30 7.10
N SER A 160 6.92 -4.03 6.74
CA SER A 160 7.90 -3.13 7.39
C SER A 160 7.79 -3.10 8.91
N GLY A 161 6.58 -3.09 9.45
CA GLY A 161 6.33 -3.11 10.90
C GLY A 161 6.74 -4.40 11.61
N LYS A 162 7.09 -5.45 10.87
CA LYS A 162 7.64 -6.71 11.39
C LYS A 162 9.13 -6.83 11.13
N GLU A 163 9.60 -6.30 9.99
CA GLU A 163 10.98 -6.47 9.52
C GLU A 163 11.91 -5.32 10.00
N GLY A 164 11.36 -4.19 10.44
CA GLY A 164 12.14 -3.04 10.87
C GLY A 164 12.81 -2.28 9.72
N VAL A 165 12.42 -2.54 8.48
CA VAL A 165 12.90 -1.88 7.26
C VAL A 165 11.72 -1.63 6.32
N GLU A 166 11.73 -0.51 5.59
CA GLU A 166 10.62 -0.10 4.71
C GLU A 166 11.10 0.33 3.33
N LYS A 167 10.20 0.27 2.34
CA LYS A 167 10.44 0.82 1.00
C LYS A 167 10.68 2.33 1.11
N PRO A 168 11.64 2.91 0.36
CA PRO A 168 12.35 2.34 -0.76
C PRO A 168 13.69 1.66 -0.42
N ASP A 169 13.98 1.33 0.85
CA ASP A 169 15.24 0.64 1.18
C ASP A 169 15.30 -0.70 0.43
N PRO A 170 16.38 -0.96 -0.35
CA PRO A 170 16.52 -2.21 -1.09
C PRO A 170 16.56 -3.45 -0.19
N ALA A 171 16.81 -3.31 1.10
CA ALA A 171 16.83 -4.44 2.03
C ALA A 171 15.47 -5.13 2.12
N ILE A 172 14.35 -4.39 2.08
CA ILE A 172 13.01 -4.99 2.16
C ILE A 172 12.70 -5.86 0.92
N PHE A 173 13.14 -5.44 -0.26
CA PHE A 173 12.96 -6.21 -1.50
C PHE A 173 13.89 -7.43 -1.54
N ARG A 174 15.12 -7.32 -0.98
CA ARG A 174 16.04 -8.47 -0.85
C ARG A 174 15.47 -9.55 0.05
N LEU A 175 14.80 -9.18 1.14
CA LEU A 175 14.08 -10.15 1.99
C LEU A 175 13.00 -10.91 1.20
N ALA A 176 12.27 -10.22 0.31
CA ALA A 176 11.27 -10.87 -0.53
C ALA A 176 11.89 -11.83 -1.55
N LEU A 177 12.98 -11.42 -2.21
CA LEU A 177 13.71 -12.26 -3.15
C LEU A 177 14.30 -13.50 -2.44
N GLU A 178 14.88 -13.33 -1.26
CA GLU A 178 15.41 -14.43 -0.45
C GLU A 178 14.29 -15.43 -0.08
N ARG A 179 13.14 -14.93 0.41
CA ARG A 179 12.00 -15.78 0.80
C ARG A 179 11.37 -16.50 -0.39
N SER A 180 11.40 -15.90 -1.55
CA SER A 180 10.84 -16.50 -2.78
C SER A 180 11.79 -17.48 -3.45
N GLY A 181 13.10 -17.34 -3.26
CA GLY A 181 14.12 -18.13 -3.92
C GLY A 181 14.21 -17.91 -5.43
N VAL A 182 13.72 -16.77 -5.96
CA VAL A 182 13.81 -16.43 -7.39
C VAL A 182 14.87 -15.36 -7.63
N ALA A 183 15.43 -15.32 -8.84
CA ALA A 183 16.30 -14.24 -9.25
C ALA A 183 15.49 -12.95 -9.49
N PRO A 184 16.07 -11.75 -9.31
CA PRO A 184 15.34 -10.50 -9.49
C PRO A 184 14.65 -10.37 -10.85
N GLU A 185 15.31 -10.79 -11.93
CA GLU A 185 14.79 -10.76 -13.30
C GLU A 185 13.61 -11.71 -13.56
N GLU A 186 13.40 -12.68 -12.68
CA GLU A 186 12.28 -13.61 -12.69
C GLU A 186 11.09 -13.11 -11.84
N ALA A 187 11.23 -11.96 -11.18
CA ALA A 187 10.22 -11.38 -10.30
C ALA A 187 9.58 -10.11 -10.90
N VAL A 188 8.28 -10.00 -10.73
CA VAL A 188 7.52 -8.76 -10.97
C VAL A 188 7.14 -8.16 -9.64
N PHE A 189 7.30 -6.84 -9.50
CA PHE A 189 6.79 -6.08 -8.38
C PHE A 189 5.63 -5.19 -8.83
N VAL A 190 4.51 -5.24 -8.13
CA VAL A 190 3.31 -4.45 -8.43
C VAL A 190 3.01 -3.55 -7.24
N GLY A 191 2.92 -2.24 -7.48
CA GLY A 191 2.60 -1.25 -6.45
C GLY A 191 2.08 0.03 -7.04
N ASP A 192 1.53 0.92 -6.20
CA ASP A 192 0.86 2.16 -6.61
C ASP A 192 1.78 3.38 -6.61
N HIS A 193 2.99 3.27 -6.04
CA HIS A 193 3.88 4.41 -5.89
C HIS A 193 5.13 4.30 -6.78
N PRO A 194 5.35 5.26 -7.74
CA PRO A 194 6.48 5.21 -8.69
C PRO A 194 7.84 5.03 -8.02
N ARG A 195 8.16 5.82 -6.98
CA ARG A 195 9.47 5.78 -6.30
C ARG A 195 9.60 4.65 -5.29
N LEU A 196 8.61 4.49 -4.41
CA LEU A 196 8.70 3.53 -3.32
C LEU A 196 8.65 2.09 -3.82
N ASP A 197 7.89 1.85 -4.89
CA ASP A 197 7.62 0.52 -5.43
C ASP A 197 8.44 0.24 -6.67
N ILE A 198 8.21 1.05 -7.71
CA ILE A 198 8.64 0.69 -9.06
C ILE A 198 10.12 0.97 -9.26
N GLU A 199 10.57 2.19 -8.95
CA GLU A 199 11.99 2.53 -9.07
C GLU A 199 12.85 1.68 -8.14
N ALA A 200 12.42 1.51 -6.89
CA ALA A 200 13.16 0.73 -5.91
C ALA A 200 13.30 -0.75 -6.28
N ALA A 201 12.21 -1.39 -6.75
CA ALA A 201 12.26 -2.76 -7.24
C ALA A 201 13.11 -2.89 -8.52
N SER A 202 12.98 -1.94 -9.45
CA SER A 202 13.71 -1.94 -10.72
C SER A 202 15.22 -1.77 -10.53
N GLN A 203 15.67 -1.01 -9.52
CA GLN A 203 17.09 -0.88 -9.16
C GLN A 203 17.73 -2.21 -8.74
N LEU A 204 16.94 -3.18 -8.32
CA LEU A 204 17.38 -4.54 -8.00
C LEU A 204 17.28 -5.51 -9.17
N GLY A 205 16.78 -5.08 -10.33
CA GLY A 205 16.60 -5.91 -11.52
C GLY A 205 15.22 -6.56 -11.64
N MET A 206 14.29 -6.27 -10.76
CA MET A 206 12.90 -6.73 -10.87
C MET A 206 12.15 -5.95 -11.96
N THR A 207 11.11 -6.56 -12.52
CA THR A 207 10.19 -5.84 -13.41
C THR A 207 9.12 -5.11 -12.57
N GLY A 208 9.19 -3.78 -12.53
CA GLY A 208 8.17 -2.96 -11.85
C GLY A 208 6.94 -2.73 -12.72
N VAL A 209 5.75 -2.87 -12.15
CA VAL A 209 4.46 -2.56 -12.78
C VAL A 209 3.69 -1.62 -11.87
N LEU A 210 3.47 -0.39 -12.32
CA LEU A 210 2.69 0.61 -11.60
C LEU A 210 1.20 0.31 -11.75
N ILE A 211 0.51 0.11 -10.63
CA ILE A 211 -0.95 0.13 -10.62
C ILE A 211 -1.45 1.55 -10.34
N ASP A 212 -2.02 2.17 -11.34
CA ASP A 212 -2.52 3.56 -11.29
C ASP A 212 -4.03 3.56 -11.44
N ARG A 213 -4.74 3.11 -10.39
CA ARG A 213 -6.20 2.98 -10.37
C ARG A 213 -6.91 4.30 -10.66
N PRO A 214 -6.54 5.43 -10.03
CA PRO A 214 -7.17 6.72 -10.31
C PRO A 214 -6.67 7.39 -11.59
N GLY A 215 -5.58 6.92 -12.19
CA GLY A 215 -4.99 7.52 -13.39
C GLY A 215 -4.25 8.84 -13.13
N ARG A 216 -3.50 8.92 -12.03
CA ARG A 216 -2.75 10.13 -11.63
C ARG A 216 -1.42 10.28 -12.35
N TYR A 217 -0.82 9.18 -12.80
CA TYR A 217 0.54 9.15 -13.33
C TYR A 217 0.56 9.08 -14.87
N HIS A 218 0.00 10.12 -15.52
CA HIS A 218 -0.12 10.14 -16.98
C HIS A 218 1.22 10.10 -17.70
N ASP A 219 2.24 10.73 -17.11
CA ASP A 219 3.59 10.87 -17.69
C ASP A 219 4.56 9.77 -17.22
N PHE A 220 4.07 8.73 -16.57
CA PHE A 220 4.91 7.63 -16.11
C PHE A 220 5.39 6.79 -17.31
N GLU A 221 6.72 6.74 -17.51
CA GLU A 221 7.38 6.00 -18.57
C GLU A 221 7.73 4.57 -18.11
N GLY A 222 6.76 3.69 -18.00
CA GLY A 222 6.97 2.30 -17.57
C GLY A 222 5.74 1.44 -17.78
N LEU A 223 5.81 0.20 -17.31
CA LEU A 223 4.64 -0.67 -17.30
C LEU A 223 3.62 -0.12 -16.30
N ARG A 224 2.46 0.24 -16.81
CA ARG A 224 1.36 0.80 -16.03
C ARG A 224 0.05 0.11 -16.36
N VAL A 225 -0.68 -0.25 -15.32
CA VAL A 225 -2.00 -0.88 -15.41
C VAL A 225 -3.01 -0.10 -14.56
N ARG A 226 -4.30 -0.20 -14.87
CA ARG A 226 -5.37 0.43 -14.08
C ARG A 226 -6.15 -0.56 -13.24
N ALA A 227 -6.13 -1.81 -13.63
CA ALA A 227 -6.70 -2.92 -12.86
C ALA A 227 -5.65 -4.03 -12.72
N LEU A 228 -5.72 -4.79 -11.62
CA LEU A 228 -4.80 -5.91 -11.43
C LEU A 228 -4.97 -7.00 -12.48
N THR A 229 -6.16 -7.16 -13.04
CA THR A 229 -6.39 -8.08 -14.16
C THR A 229 -5.56 -7.75 -15.40
N ASP A 230 -5.18 -6.48 -15.59
CA ASP A 230 -4.32 -6.06 -16.71
C ASP A 230 -2.86 -6.54 -16.53
N LEU A 231 -2.48 -6.98 -15.33
CA LEU A 231 -1.20 -7.61 -15.04
C LEU A 231 -1.07 -9.00 -15.69
N LEU A 232 -2.17 -9.74 -15.82
CA LEU A 232 -2.16 -11.15 -16.19
C LEU A 232 -1.42 -11.45 -17.50
N PRO A 233 -1.64 -10.71 -18.60
CA PRO A 233 -0.86 -10.93 -19.84
C PRO A 233 0.62 -10.61 -19.67
N ILE A 234 0.99 -9.68 -18.79
CA ILE A 234 2.40 -9.31 -18.52
C ILE A 234 3.13 -10.49 -17.88
N VAL A 235 2.49 -11.16 -16.92
CA VAL A 235 3.08 -12.29 -16.16
C VAL A 235 2.80 -13.65 -16.79
N GLY A 236 2.16 -13.70 -17.96
CA GLY A 236 1.86 -14.96 -18.66
C GLY A 236 0.74 -15.79 -18.00
N ALA A 237 -0.15 -15.14 -17.26
CA ALA A 237 -1.32 -15.73 -16.62
C ALA A 237 -2.61 -15.37 -17.39
N ALA A 238 -3.68 -16.13 -17.15
CA ALA A 238 -5.00 -15.83 -17.72
C ALA A 238 -6.10 -16.18 -16.71
N VAL A 239 -7.17 -15.39 -16.72
CA VAL A 239 -8.37 -15.70 -15.93
C VAL A 239 -8.96 -17.01 -16.48
N THR A 240 -9.02 -18.03 -15.65
CA THR A 240 -9.74 -19.26 -15.96
C THR A 240 -11.25 -18.96 -15.96
N LYS A 241 -11.93 -19.30 -17.04
CA LYS A 241 -13.40 -19.16 -17.17
C LYS A 241 -14.11 -20.12 -16.25
#